data_03942c070018284ed31e547f49c20c8c
#
_entry.id   03942c070018284ed31e547f49c20c8c
#
_cell.length_a   1.000
_cell.length_b   1.000
_cell.length_c   1.000
_cell.angle_alpha   90.00
_cell.angle_beta   90.00
_cell.angle_gamma   90.00
#
_symmetry.space_group_name_H-M   'P 1'
#
loop_
_entity.id
_entity.type
_entity.pdbx_description
1 polymer ?
#
loop_
_entity_poly.entity_id
_entity_poly.type
_entity_poly.pdbx_seq_one_letter_code
_entity_poly.pdbx_strand_id
1 'polypeptide(L)'
;MALLIAVASYGQTAKQVLDKAAAAVSNKSGITASFTLKGGQMNDKGSISIKGKKFQIKTSNVIIWFDGKTQWSYVRKNDEVNVSTPNESQLQALNPCNFIYMYKKGYNSTMAKKGGNYEVHLTSTDKKKSVQEMYILIHPQTYIPSEIRIKHSKGWNTIEVSNVKKANLSDEIFHFNSKDFPTAEVIDLR
;
A
#
# COMPACT_ATOMS: atom_id res chain seq x y z
N MET A 1 16.91 52.91 -4.71
CA MET A 1 15.75 52.20 -4.14
C MET A 1 15.76 50.77 -4.70
N ALA A 2 16.20 49.81 -3.95
CA ALA A 2 16.28 48.40 -4.40
C ALA A 2 14.96 47.72 -4.03
N LEU A 3 14.22 47.25 -5.05
CA LEU A 3 12.98 46.53 -4.88
C LEU A 3 13.33 45.10 -4.49
N LEU A 4 13.17 44.73 -3.22
CA LEU A 4 13.26 43.34 -2.74
C LEU A 4 11.99 42.61 -3.18
N ILE A 5 12.10 41.81 -4.26
CA ILE A 5 11.06 40.86 -4.65
C ILE A 5 11.16 39.68 -3.68
N ALA A 6 10.29 39.62 -2.69
CA ALA A 6 10.10 38.45 -1.84
C ALA A 6 9.48 37.35 -2.69
N VAL A 7 10.30 36.40 -3.15
CA VAL A 7 9.82 35.16 -3.78
C VAL A 7 9.20 34.30 -2.68
N ALA A 8 7.87 34.35 -2.56
CA ALA A 8 7.14 33.44 -1.68
C ALA A 8 7.35 32.01 -2.23
N SER A 9 8.29 31.27 -1.63
CA SER A 9 8.45 29.84 -1.88
C SER A 9 7.23 29.12 -1.30
N TYR A 10 6.22 28.89 -2.12
CA TYR A 10 5.09 28.04 -1.76
C TYR A 10 5.62 26.61 -1.60
N GLY A 11 5.86 26.21 -0.36
CA GLY A 11 6.20 24.83 -0.03
C GLY A 11 5.12 23.88 -0.55
N GLN A 12 5.53 22.68 -0.97
CA GLN A 12 4.58 21.65 -1.42
C GLN A 12 3.58 21.32 -0.30
N THR A 13 2.30 21.16 -0.66
CA THR A 13 1.28 20.70 0.27
C THR A 13 1.34 19.17 0.47
N ALA A 14 0.82 18.68 1.59
CA ALA A 14 0.70 17.23 1.85
C ALA A 14 0.00 16.51 0.69
N LYS A 15 -1.07 17.12 0.15
CA LYS A 15 -1.81 16.57 -0.99
C LYS A 15 -0.94 16.45 -2.24
N GLN A 16 -0.16 17.46 -2.58
CA GLN A 16 0.75 17.43 -3.74
C GLN A 16 1.83 16.36 -3.59
N VAL A 17 2.37 16.17 -2.37
CA VAL A 17 3.34 15.11 -2.09
C VAL A 17 2.71 13.73 -2.24
N LEU A 18 1.48 13.54 -1.74
CA LEU A 18 0.74 12.29 -1.90
C LEU A 18 0.35 12.00 -3.35
N ASP A 19 -0.05 13.01 -4.13
CA ASP A 19 -0.32 12.86 -5.57
C ASP A 19 0.94 12.38 -6.32
N LYS A 20 2.10 12.95 -6.02
CA LYS A 20 3.38 12.52 -6.58
C LYS A 20 3.79 11.11 -6.13
N ALA A 21 3.57 10.78 -4.86
CA ALA A 21 3.82 9.43 -4.34
C ALA A 21 2.92 8.39 -5.02
N ALA A 22 1.64 8.70 -5.19
CA ALA A 22 0.71 7.86 -5.93
C ALA A 22 1.17 7.64 -7.38
N ALA A 23 1.63 8.69 -8.06
CA ALA A 23 2.19 8.58 -9.42
C ALA A 23 3.48 7.76 -9.46
N ALA A 24 4.36 7.90 -8.44
CA ALA A 24 5.63 7.17 -8.37
C ALA A 24 5.43 5.65 -8.24
N VAL A 25 4.38 5.21 -7.52
CA VAL A 25 4.04 3.79 -7.34
C VAL A 25 3.00 3.28 -8.33
N SER A 26 2.46 4.13 -9.21
CA SER A 26 1.53 3.76 -10.28
C SER A 26 2.27 3.67 -11.61
N ASN A 27 2.72 2.48 -11.98
CA ASN A 27 3.35 2.25 -13.27
C ASN A 27 2.48 1.33 -14.11
N LYS A 28 2.24 1.69 -15.40
CA LYS A 28 1.45 0.88 -16.34
C LYS A 28 2.08 -0.49 -16.60
N SER A 29 3.42 -0.59 -16.57
CA SER A 29 4.14 -1.85 -16.74
C SER A 29 4.23 -2.65 -15.44
N GLY A 30 4.13 -2.00 -14.31
CA GLY A 30 4.15 -2.59 -12.98
C GLY A 30 5.32 -2.14 -12.11
N ILE A 31 5.20 -2.45 -10.82
CA ILE A 31 6.19 -2.18 -9.77
C ILE A 31 6.30 -3.41 -8.88
N THR A 32 7.52 -3.70 -8.44
CA THR A 32 7.79 -4.66 -7.37
C THR A 32 8.44 -3.97 -6.19
N ALA A 33 8.18 -4.45 -4.98
CA ALA A 33 8.83 -3.99 -3.76
C ALA A 33 8.96 -5.12 -2.75
N SER A 34 9.88 -4.97 -1.79
CA SER A 34 9.93 -5.76 -0.57
C SER A 34 9.30 -4.98 0.55
N PHE A 35 8.71 -5.67 1.51
CA PHE A 35 8.18 -5.05 2.72
C PHE A 35 8.49 -5.86 3.97
N THR A 36 8.53 -5.17 5.11
CA THR A 36 8.53 -5.77 6.46
C THR A 36 7.36 -5.18 7.23
N LEU A 37 6.50 -6.03 7.76
CA LEU A 37 5.37 -5.67 8.60
C LEU A 37 5.75 -5.89 10.06
N LYS A 38 5.59 -4.86 10.90
CA LYS A 38 5.87 -4.88 12.34
C LYS A 38 4.68 -4.31 13.10
N GLY A 39 4.30 -4.90 14.21
CA GLY A 39 3.31 -4.36 15.15
C GLY A 39 2.17 -5.32 15.46
N GLY A 40 1.57 -5.15 16.65
CA GLY A 40 0.58 -6.08 17.18
C GLY A 40 1.16 -7.48 17.35
N GLN A 41 0.44 -8.48 16.84
CA GLN A 41 0.91 -9.88 16.81
C GLN A 41 1.50 -10.28 15.44
N MET A 42 1.65 -9.31 14.51
CA MET A 42 2.07 -9.57 13.14
C MET A 42 3.49 -9.06 12.92
N ASN A 43 4.43 -10.00 12.80
CA ASN A 43 5.75 -9.73 12.26
C ASN A 43 5.91 -10.62 11.04
N ASP A 44 5.91 -10.03 9.85
CA ASP A 44 6.06 -10.75 8.59
C ASP A 44 6.89 -9.91 7.61
N LYS A 45 7.45 -10.58 6.63
CA LYS A 45 8.18 -9.95 5.53
C LYS A 45 7.77 -10.61 4.21
N GLY A 46 7.83 -9.83 3.16
CA GLY A 46 7.40 -10.34 1.87
C GLY A 46 7.75 -9.44 0.71
N SER A 47 7.12 -9.74 -0.39
CA SER A 47 7.18 -8.95 -1.62
C SER A 47 5.78 -8.60 -2.10
N ILE A 48 5.69 -7.49 -2.81
CA ILE A 48 4.48 -7.06 -3.49
C ILE A 48 4.80 -6.74 -4.94
N SER A 49 3.91 -7.15 -5.82
CA SER A 49 3.88 -6.78 -7.24
C SER A 49 2.58 -6.06 -7.54
N ILE A 50 2.64 -4.93 -8.24
CA ILE A 50 1.46 -4.08 -8.52
C ILE A 50 1.47 -3.66 -9.97
N LYS A 51 0.30 -3.73 -10.63
CA LYS A 51 0.07 -3.20 -11.98
C LYS A 51 -1.36 -2.64 -12.08
N GLY A 52 -1.49 -1.32 -12.07
CA GLY A 52 -2.78 -0.65 -12.00
C GLY A 52 -3.52 -1.00 -10.72
N LYS A 53 -4.67 -1.67 -10.83
CA LYS A 53 -5.45 -2.15 -9.67
C LYS A 53 -5.07 -3.55 -9.21
N LYS A 54 -4.32 -4.30 -10.04
CA LYS A 54 -3.91 -5.68 -9.77
C LYS A 54 -2.74 -5.72 -8.81
N PHE A 55 -2.71 -6.71 -7.94
CA PHE A 55 -1.56 -6.93 -7.07
C PHE A 55 -1.36 -8.41 -6.72
N GLN A 56 -0.13 -8.75 -6.39
CA GLN A 56 0.23 -10.01 -5.77
C GLN A 56 1.09 -9.72 -4.54
N ILE A 57 0.74 -10.33 -3.40
CA ILE A 57 1.51 -10.25 -2.16
C ILE A 57 2.00 -11.66 -1.84
N LYS A 58 3.28 -11.78 -1.51
CA LYS A 58 3.89 -13.05 -1.10
C LYS A 58 4.61 -12.86 0.23
N THR A 59 4.23 -13.66 1.22
CA THR A 59 4.95 -13.82 2.48
C THR A 59 5.34 -15.29 2.68
N SER A 60 5.96 -15.59 3.82
CA SER A 60 6.25 -17.00 4.20
C SER A 60 4.97 -17.81 4.41
N ASN A 61 3.87 -17.18 4.83
CA ASN A 61 2.65 -17.86 5.29
C ASN A 61 1.50 -17.79 4.29
N VAL A 62 1.43 -16.70 3.51
CA VAL A 62 0.28 -16.39 2.65
C VAL A 62 0.75 -15.90 1.29
N ILE A 63 0.00 -16.27 0.24
CA ILE A 63 0.09 -15.63 -1.06
C ILE A 63 -1.29 -15.09 -1.39
N ILE A 64 -1.36 -13.81 -1.79
CA ILE A 64 -2.60 -13.16 -2.20
C ILE A 64 -2.43 -12.71 -3.65
N TRP A 65 -3.39 -13.03 -4.49
CA TRP A 65 -3.52 -12.50 -5.85
C TRP A 65 -4.81 -11.69 -5.94
N PHE A 66 -4.76 -10.61 -6.69
CA PHE A 66 -5.93 -9.81 -7.03
C PHE A 66 -5.82 -9.32 -8.47
N ASP A 67 -6.75 -9.74 -9.31
CA ASP A 67 -6.77 -9.41 -10.74
C ASP A 67 -7.51 -8.11 -11.10
N GLY A 68 -7.98 -7.39 -10.08
CA GLY A 68 -8.82 -6.19 -10.22
C GLY A 68 -10.30 -6.44 -9.92
N LYS A 69 -10.72 -7.71 -9.75
CA LYS A 69 -12.09 -8.12 -9.41
C LYS A 69 -12.10 -9.25 -8.39
N THR A 70 -11.40 -10.33 -8.68
CA THR A 70 -11.34 -11.55 -7.85
C THR A 70 -10.06 -11.56 -7.04
N GLN A 71 -10.16 -11.98 -5.81
CA GLN A 71 -9.04 -12.23 -4.92
C GLN A 71 -8.94 -13.72 -4.62
N TRP A 72 -7.71 -14.23 -4.66
CA TRP A 72 -7.34 -15.55 -4.18
C TRP A 72 -6.36 -15.37 -3.03
N SER A 73 -6.58 -16.10 -1.93
CA SER A 73 -5.70 -16.08 -0.75
C SER A 73 -5.31 -17.50 -0.40
N TYR A 74 -4.07 -17.88 -0.72
CA TYR A 74 -3.51 -19.17 -0.35
C TYR A 74 -2.87 -19.10 1.03
N VAL A 75 -3.34 -19.91 1.96
CA VAL A 75 -2.81 -20.03 3.31
C VAL A 75 -2.00 -21.34 3.41
N ARG A 76 -0.68 -21.23 3.46
CA ARG A 76 0.22 -22.39 3.41
C ARG A 76 -0.02 -23.43 4.52
N LYS A 77 -0.34 -22.95 5.74
CA LYS A 77 -0.56 -23.82 6.90
C LYS A 77 -1.70 -24.79 6.68
N ASN A 78 -2.74 -24.36 5.98
CA ASN A 78 -3.96 -25.15 5.79
C ASN A 78 -3.99 -25.83 4.41
N ASP A 79 -3.09 -25.43 3.50
CA ASP A 79 -3.10 -25.81 2.08
C ASP A 79 -4.45 -25.45 1.40
N GLU A 80 -4.98 -24.25 1.72
CA GLU A 80 -6.28 -23.77 1.27
C GLU A 80 -6.17 -22.50 0.44
N VAL A 81 -6.98 -22.38 -0.59
CA VAL A 81 -7.16 -21.17 -1.39
C VAL A 81 -8.57 -20.66 -1.23
N ASN A 82 -8.73 -19.52 -0.58
CA ASN A 82 -10.01 -18.84 -0.47
C ASN A 82 -10.19 -17.89 -1.67
N VAL A 83 -11.32 -18.01 -2.37
CA VAL A 83 -11.70 -17.15 -3.50
C VAL A 83 -12.80 -16.19 -3.06
N SER A 84 -12.63 -14.90 -3.30
CA SER A 84 -13.61 -13.87 -2.90
C SER A 84 -13.67 -12.72 -3.90
N THR A 85 -14.72 -11.92 -3.80
CA THR A 85 -14.83 -10.61 -4.47
C THR A 85 -14.82 -9.51 -3.40
N PRO A 86 -13.64 -8.98 -3.05
CA PRO A 86 -13.52 -8.02 -1.96
C PRO A 86 -14.19 -6.69 -2.30
N ASN A 87 -14.87 -6.09 -1.33
CA ASN A 87 -15.37 -4.73 -1.43
C ASN A 87 -14.24 -3.70 -1.23
N GLU A 88 -14.54 -2.41 -1.47
CA GLU A 88 -13.53 -1.33 -1.35
C GLU A 88 -12.87 -1.28 0.04
N SER A 89 -13.61 -1.53 1.12
CA SER A 89 -13.08 -1.50 2.49
C SER A 89 -12.11 -2.66 2.73
N GLN A 90 -12.41 -3.85 2.23
CA GLN A 90 -11.54 -5.02 2.30
C GLN A 90 -10.27 -4.82 1.46
N LEU A 91 -10.41 -4.27 0.24
CA LEU A 91 -9.25 -3.93 -0.61
C LEU A 91 -8.34 -2.89 0.05
N GLN A 92 -8.92 -1.90 0.74
CA GLN A 92 -8.13 -0.91 1.49
C GLN A 92 -7.28 -1.56 2.60
N ALA A 93 -7.79 -2.59 3.26
CA ALA A 93 -7.06 -3.30 4.31
C ALA A 93 -5.94 -4.21 3.78
N LEU A 94 -6.08 -4.71 2.56
CA LEU A 94 -5.19 -5.73 1.98
C LEU A 94 -4.05 -5.16 1.15
N ASN A 95 -4.27 -4.05 0.45
CA ASN A 95 -3.26 -3.47 -0.43
C ASN A 95 -2.53 -2.32 0.27
N PRO A 96 -1.26 -2.50 0.68
CA PRO A 96 -0.50 -1.43 1.32
C PRO A 96 -0.36 -0.17 0.46
N CYS A 97 -0.47 -0.29 -0.87
CA CYS A 97 -0.44 0.88 -1.75
C CYS A 97 -1.76 1.64 -1.82
N ASN A 98 -2.88 1.06 -1.37
CA ASN A 98 -4.14 1.78 -1.28
C ASN A 98 -4.09 2.91 -0.25
N PHE A 99 -3.20 2.85 0.73
CA PHE A 99 -2.99 3.92 1.70
C PHE A 99 -2.63 5.24 1.02
N ILE A 100 -1.90 5.18 -0.10
CA ILE A 100 -1.53 6.36 -0.88
C ILE A 100 -2.76 7.00 -1.54
N TYR A 101 -3.85 6.27 -1.74
CA TYR A 101 -5.08 6.80 -2.35
C TYR A 101 -6.15 7.18 -1.32
N MET A 102 -6.01 6.75 -0.05
CA MET A 102 -7.00 7.01 1.01
C MET A 102 -7.19 8.50 1.29
N TYR A 103 -6.13 9.32 1.14
CA TYR A 103 -6.21 10.77 1.37
C TYR A 103 -7.23 11.47 0.48
N LYS A 104 -7.61 10.88 -0.66
CA LYS A 104 -8.56 11.49 -1.61
C LYS A 104 -9.96 11.60 -1.06
N LYS A 105 -10.33 10.79 -0.04
CA LYS A 105 -11.70 10.70 0.43
C LYS A 105 -11.78 10.43 1.95
N GLY A 106 -12.16 11.48 2.70
CA GLY A 106 -12.46 11.37 4.13
C GLY A 106 -11.24 11.28 5.04
N TYR A 107 -10.16 11.97 4.67
CA TYR A 107 -9.00 12.22 5.53
C TYR A 107 -8.53 13.65 5.40
N ASN A 108 -8.19 14.26 6.52
CA ASN A 108 -7.39 15.47 6.57
C ASN A 108 -5.92 15.08 6.45
N SER A 109 -5.11 15.93 5.81
CA SER A 109 -3.68 15.70 5.65
C SER A 109 -2.86 16.88 6.11
N THR A 110 -1.83 16.61 6.90
CA THR A 110 -0.77 17.55 7.25
C THR A 110 0.58 16.97 6.86
N MET A 111 1.62 17.79 6.83
CA MET A 111 2.96 17.34 6.46
C MET A 111 4.02 18.06 7.27
N ALA A 112 5.03 17.31 7.67
CA ALA A 112 6.26 17.80 8.28
C ALA A 112 7.48 17.22 7.56
N LYS A 113 8.67 17.73 7.86
CA LYS A 113 9.93 17.10 7.46
C LYS A 113 10.47 16.27 8.62
N LYS A 114 10.93 15.06 8.34
CA LYS A 114 11.53 14.14 9.30
C LYS A 114 12.71 13.42 8.67
N GLY A 115 13.92 13.64 9.22
CA GLY A 115 15.13 13.03 8.68
C GLY A 115 15.36 13.30 7.19
N GLY A 116 15.03 14.50 6.71
CA GLY A 116 15.13 14.87 5.29
C GLY A 116 13.98 14.42 4.41
N ASN A 117 13.10 13.51 4.88
CA ASN A 117 11.93 13.03 4.17
C ASN A 117 10.68 13.87 4.48
N TYR A 118 9.64 13.73 3.66
CA TYR A 118 8.29 14.19 3.98
C TYR A 118 7.60 13.17 4.87
N GLU A 119 7.16 13.56 6.06
CA GLU A 119 6.24 12.78 6.87
C GLU A 119 4.84 13.35 6.70
N VAL A 120 4.00 12.64 5.98
CA VAL A 120 2.59 13.01 5.78
C VAL A 120 1.76 12.30 6.84
N HIS A 121 0.94 13.08 7.57
CA HIS A 121 0.02 12.58 8.57
C HIS A 121 -1.41 12.68 8.03
N LEU A 122 -2.12 11.57 8.02
CA LEU A 122 -3.53 11.45 7.64
C LEU A 122 -4.37 11.16 8.87
N THR A 123 -5.46 11.93 9.05
CA THR A 123 -6.44 11.72 10.13
C THR A 123 -7.82 11.55 9.52
N SER A 124 -8.52 10.50 9.89
CA SER A 124 -9.88 10.25 9.40
C SER A 124 -10.84 11.35 9.84
N THR A 125 -11.72 11.77 8.93
CA THR A 125 -12.87 12.64 9.23
C THR A 125 -14.09 11.84 9.72
N ASP A 126 -14.02 10.51 9.70
CA ASP A 126 -15.11 9.62 10.11
C ASP A 126 -14.60 8.58 11.13
N LYS A 127 -15.18 8.61 12.34
CA LYS A 127 -14.84 7.68 13.45
C LYS A 127 -15.18 6.22 13.16
N LYS A 128 -15.99 5.94 12.12
CA LYS A 128 -16.38 4.57 11.75
C LYS A 128 -15.38 3.90 10.82
N LYS A 129 -14.40 4.64 10.28
CA LYS A 129 -13.37 4.05 9.42
C LYS A 129 -12.44 3.14 10.23
N SER A 130 -12.04 2.03 9.63
CA SER A 130 -11.09 1.07 10.24
C SER A 130 -9.71 1.66 10.47
N VAL A 131 -9.26 2.57 9.60
CA VAL A 131 -8.00 3.31 9.74
C VAL A 131 -8.33 4.72 10.20
N GLN A 132 -7.98 5.05 11.43
CA GLN A 132 -8.25 6.37 12.02
C GLN A 132 -7.10 7.35 11.79
N GLU A 133 -5.89 6.85 11.79
CA GLU A 133 -4.68 7.67 11.73
C GLU A 133 -3.56 6.92 11.01
N MET A 134 -2.78 7.64 10.22
CA MET A 134 -1.69 7.09 9.44
C MET A 134 -0.57 8.10 9.24
N TYR A 135 0.67 7.63 9.28
CA TYR A 135 1.85 8.38 8.84
C TYR A 135 2.49 7.71 7.65
N ILE A 136 2.89 8.48 6.66
CA ILE A 136 3.59 8.00 5.47
C ILE A 136 4.89 8.78 5.34
N LEU A 137 6.02 8.09 5.41
CA LEU A 137 7.34 8.66 5.19
C LEU A 137 7.70 8.54 3.72
N ILE A 138 7.95 9.66 3.04
CA ILE A 138 8.09 9.75 1.59
C ILE A 138 9.42 10.41 1.25
N HIS A 139 10.21 9.78 0.38
CA HIS A 139 11.48 10.32 -0.07
C HIS A 139 11.27 11.59 -0.93
N PRO A 140 11.98 12.70 -0.66
CA PRO A 140 11.66 14.00 -1.23
C PRO A 140 11.95 14.13 -2.74
N GLN A 141 12.85 13.31 -3.28
CA GLN A 141 13.25 13.35 -4.70
C GLN A 141 12.49 12.32 -5.53
N THR A 142 12.35 11.09 -5.03
CA THR A 142 11.71 9.98 -5.76
C THR A 142 10.23 9.86 -5.51
N TYR A 143 9.71 10.46 -4.42
CA TYR A 143 8.35 10.33 -3.92
C TYR A 143 7.94 8.89 -3.60
N ILE A 144 8.91 7.98 -3.48
CA ILE A 144 8.67 6.60 -3.08
C ILE A 144 8.48 6.56 -1.57
N PRO A 145 7.38 5.95 -1.06
CA PRO A 145 7.19 5.70 0.36
C PRO A 145 8.22 4.71 0.88
N SER A 146 8.82 5.01 2.02
CA SER A 146 9.76 4.11 2.73
C SER A 146 9.17 3.49 4.00
N GLU A 147 8.18 4.15 4.61
CA GLU A 147 7.50 3.68 5.81
C GLU A 147 6.04 4.11 5.80
N ILE A 148 5.15 3.22 6.22
CA ILE A 148 3.74 3.50 6.44
C ILE A 148 3.38 3.00 7.83
N ARG A 149 2.94 3.89 8.72
CA ARG A 149 2.44 3.54 10.05
C ARG A 149 0.95 3.73 10.10
N ILE A 150 0.21 2.72 10.54
CA ILE A 150 -1.25 2.68 10.53
C ILE A 150 -1.74 2.40 11.94
N LYS A 151 -2.66 3.22 12.42
CA LYS A 151 -3.31 3.05 13.72
C LYS A 151 -4.60 2.26 13.56
N HIS A 152 -4.62 1.10 14.17
CA HIS A 152 -5.79 0.27 14.35
C HIS A 152 -6.27 0.31 15.81
N SER A 153 -7.45 -0.25 16.08
CA SER A 153 -7.99 -0.35 17.46
C SER A 153 -7.05 -1.08 18.43
N LYS A 154 -6.21 -2.00 17.92
CA LYS A 154 -5.26 -2.81 18.70
C LYS A 154 -3.83 -2.22 18.75
N GLY A 155 -3.62 -1.01 18.25
CA GLY A 155 -2.31 -0.34 18.24
C GLY A 155 -1.80 0.01 16.85
N TRP A 156 -0.50 0.29 16.77
CA TRP A 156 0.18 0.68 15.53
C TRP A 156 0.77 -0.51 14.80
N ASN A 157 0.57 -0.54 13.50
CA ASN A 157 1.32 -1.39 12.57
C ASN A 157 2.23 -0.52 11.72
N THR A 158 3.44 -0.99 11.48
CA THR A 158 4.44 -0.33 10.64
C THR A 158 4.78 -1.23 9.46
N ILE A 159 4.70 -0.69 8.26
CA ILE A 159 5.12 -1.32 7.02
C ILE A 159 6.35 -0.57 6.54
N GLU A 160 7.51 -1.21 6.59
CA GLU A 160 8.75 -0.71 5.99
C GLU A 160 8.80 -1.19 4.54
N VAL A 161 9.04 -0.28 3.60
CA VAL A 161 9.09 -0.58 2.16
C VAL A 161 10.53 -0.40 1.65
N SER A 162 11.00 -1.35 0.89
CA SER A 162 12.34 -1.35 0.32
C SER A 162 12.37 -1.97 -1.09
N ASN A 163 13.50 -1.86 -1.78
CA ASN A 163 13.72 -2.48 -3.09
C ASN A 163 12.65 -2.17 -4.14
N VAL A 164 12.09 -0.97 -4.12
CA VAL A 164 11.06 -0.57 -5.10
C VAL A 164 11.69 -0.46 -6.48
N LYS A 165 11.14 -1.24 -7.44
CA LYS A 165 11.64 -1.31 -8.83
C LYS A 165 10.48 -1.27 -9.80
N LYS A 166 10.66 -0.56 -10.92
CA LYS A 166 9.78 -0.69 -12.09
C LYS A 166 10.05 -2.06 -12.74
N ALA A 167 8.98 -2.74 -13.15
CA ALA A 167 9.05 -4.05 -13.77
C ALA A 167 8.01 -4.16 -14.88
N ASN A 168 8.34 -4.96 -15.92
CA ASN A 168 7.37 -5.31 -16.95
C ASN A 168 6.65 -6.60 -16.50
N LEU A 169 5.51 -6.43 -15.82
CA LEU A 169 4.79 -7.54 -15.22
C LEU A 169 3.74 -8.11 -16.16
N SER A 170 3.76 -9.43 -16.38
CA SER A 170 2.67 -10.14 -17.04
C SER A 170 1.41 -10.09 -16.17
N ASP A 171 0.24 -10.08 -16.81
CA ASP A 171 -1.04 -10.11 -16.09
C ASP A 171 -1.28 -11.46 -15.40
N GLU A 172 -0.66 -12.51 -15.86
CA GLU A 172 -0.76 -13.87 -15.30
C GLU A 172 -0.31 -13.95 -13.84
N ILE A 173 0.69 -13.15 -13.44
CA ILE A 173 1.17 -13.19 -12.05
C ILE A 173 0.14 -12.72 -11.02
N PHE A 174 -0.94 -12.08 -11.46
CA PHE A 174 -2.03 -11.59 -10.60
C PHE A 174 -3.20 -12.55 -10.50
N HIS A 175 -3.09 -13.73 -11.11
CA HIS A 175 -4.08 -14.80 -11.06
C HIS A 175 -3.54 -16.00 -10.28
N PHE A 176 -4.43 -16.67 -9.57
CA PHE A 176 -4.15 -17.99 -9.02
C PHE A 176 -4.20 -19.02 -10.15
N ASN A 177 -3.20 -19.90 -10.19
CA ASN A 177 -3.15 -21.03 -11.09
C ASN A 177 -3.16 -22.33 -10.27
N SER A 178 -4.23 -23.11 -10.35
CA SER A 178 -4.39 -24.35 -9.58
C SER A 178 -3.32 -25.41 -9.90
N LYS A 179 -2.70 -25.37 -11.07
CA LYS A 179 -1.62 -26.30 -11.44
C LYS A 179 -0.37 -26.12 -10.57
N ASP A 180 -0.15 -24.91 -10.04
CA ASP A 180 0.98 -24.62 -9.15
C ASP A 180 0.72 -25.07 -7.70
N PHE A 181 -0.55 -25.44 -7.38
CA PHE A 181 -1.03 -25.82 -6.06
C PHE A 181 -1.96 -27.04 -6.16
N PRO A 182 -1.45 -28.21 -6.61
CA PRO A 182 -2.31 -29.34 -6.97
C PRO A 182 -3.00 -30.02 -5.78
N THR A 183 -2.52 -29.78 -4.54
CA THR A 183 -3.09 -30.33 -3.31
C THR A 183 -4.00 -29.34 -2.58
N ALA A 184 -3.97 -28.07 -2.96
CA ALA A 184 -4.70 -27.05 -2.24
C ALA A 184 -6.21 -27.17 -2.43
N GLU A 185 -6.96 -27.14 -1.32
CA GLU A 185 -8.41 -27.04 -1.34
C GLU A 185 -8.83 -25.64 -1.76
N VAL A 186 -9.71 -25.55 -2.77
CA VAL A 186 -10.23 -24.27 -3.26
C VAL A 186 -11.62 -24.02 -2.69
N ILE A 187 -11.76 -23.01 -1.84
CA ILE A 187 -13.00 -22.61 -1.17
C ILE A 187 -13.52 -21.34 -1.84
N ASP A 188 -14.62 -21.44 -2.59
CA ASP A 188 -15.25 -20.30 -3.26
C ASP A 188 -16.25 -19.61 -2.30
N LEU A 189 -15.95 -18.37 -1.93
CA LEU A 189 -16.72 -17.54 -0.99
C LEU A 189 -17.45 -16.37 -1.70
N ARG A 190 -17.56 -16.43 -3.03
CA ARG A 190 -18.22 -15.37 -3.83
C ARG A 190 -19.72 -15.45 -3.81
#